data_cae84a63ebf0f5e190b88de1af357def
#
_entry.id   cae84a63ebf0f5e190b88de1af357def
#
_cell.length_a   1.000
_cell.length_b   1.000
_cell.length_c   1.000
_cell.angle_alpha   90.00
_cell.angle_beta   90.00
_cell.angle_gamma   90.00
#
_symmetry.space_group_name_H-M   'P 1'
#
loop_
_entity.id
_entity.type
_entity.pdbx_description
1 polymer ?
#
loop_
_entity_poly.entity_id
_entity_poly.type
_entity_poly.pdbx_seq_one_letter_code
_entity_poly.pdbx_strand_id
1 'polypeptide(L)'
;MTTKKAFTKFSNEGVIIGRLLAAYADLELSLFHCVNVTREDFDTVYKAMFKARGETRRIDMADIFGRQNYHKIGLGTQFEMAISSVRYCLKIRNQYAHCIWWDDYSGNLAFAYLEEIADKNSIVKDLKDLTIHHIDVHTLVQQEQYFEYTDSLLAWVNFEGRRVAGKPSTPQQPAPRQLERPPLYMHDNE
;
A
#
# COMPACT_ATOMS: atom_id res chain seq x y z
N MET A 1 25.77 4.16 -15.56
CA MET A 1 24.35 4.61 -15.53
C MET A 1 24.08 5.26 -14.17
N THR A 2 23.63 6.50 -14.14
CA THR A 2 23.25 7.13 -12.87
C THR A 2 21.74 7.22 -12.80
N THR A 3 21.13 6.55 -11.83
CA THR A 3 19.67 6.52 -11.54
C THR A 3 19.03 7.92 -11.53
N LYS A 4 19.78 8.95 -11.16
CA LYS A 4 19.31 10.34 -11.18
C LYS A 4 18.93 10.86 -12.57
N LYS A 5 19.48 10.31 -13.66
CA LYS A 5 19.16 10.74 -15.04
C LYS A 5 17.79 10.21 -15.50
N ALA A 6 17.34 9.05 -15.04
CA ALA A 6 16.03 8.52 -15.41
C ALA A 6 14.91 9.46 -14.97
N PHE A 7 14.86 9.85 -13.68
CA PHE A 7 13.84 10.76 -13.17
C PHE A 7 13.95 12.21 -13.63
N THR A 8 15.06 12.60 -14.27
CA THR A 8 15.13 13.90 -14.97
C THR A 8 14.32 13.85 -16.27
N LYS A 9 14.35 12.73 -16.99
CA LYS A 9 13.57 12.53 -18.22
C LYS A 9 12.12 12.15 -17.91
N PHE A 10 11.93 11.24 -16.98
CA PHE A 10 10.63 10.68 -16.54
C PHE A 10 10.20 11.33 -15.21
N SER A 11 10.09 12.66 -15.21
CA SER A 11 9.83 13.43 -13.98
C SER A 11 8.42 13.19 -13.42
N ASN A 12 7.42 12.99 -14.27
CA ASN A 12 6.04 12.73 -13.86
C ASN A 12 5.94 11.38 -13.15
N GLU A 13 6.56 10.35 -13.72
CA GLU A 13 6.65 9.01 -13.14
C GLU A 13 7.34 9.06 -11.78
N GLY A 14 8.49 9.75 -11.70
CA GLY A 14 9.21 9.92 -10.45
C GLY A 14 8.41 10.62 -9.35
N VAL A 15 7.61 11.63 -9.70
CA VAL A 15 6.72 12.31 -8.75
C VAL A 15 5.61 11.38 -8.25
N ILE A 16 4.96 10.63 -9.14
CA ILE A 16 3.89 9.69 -8.74
C ILE A 16 4.45 8.58 -7.88
N ILE A 17 5.58 7.97 -8.26
CA ILE A 17 6.27 6.95 -7.47
C ILE A 17 6.59 7.49 -6.06
N GLY A 18 7.10 8.71 -5.96
CA GLY A 18 7.39 9.36 -4.68
C GLY A 18 6.12 9.51 -3.81
N ARG A 19 4.98 9.90 -4.42
CA ARG A 19 3.70 10.00 -3.72
C ARG A 19 3.20 8.62 -3.25
N LEU A 20 3.27 7.58 -4.08
CA LEU A 20 2.87 6.22 -3.70
C LEU A 20 3.69 5.69 -2.52
N LEU A 21 5.01 5.92 -2.53
CA LEU A 21 5.88 5.53 -1.42
C LEU A 21 5.54 6.26 -0.12
N ALA A 22 5.25 7.56 -0.19
CA ALA A 22 4.87 8.36 0.97
C ALA A 22 3.46 8.01 1.49
N ALA A 23 2.47 7.89 0.59
CA ALA A 23 1.09 7.59 0.94
C ALA A 23 0.93 6.25 1.65
N TYR A 24 1.83 5.29 1.43
CA TYR A 24 1.77 4.00 2.13
C TYR A 24 1.89 4.15 3.66
N ALA A 25 2.71 5.07 4.15
CA ALA A 25 2.83 5.33 5.58
C ALA A 25 1.52 5.85 6.19
N ASP A 26 0.77 6.68 5.44
CA ASP A 26 -0.54 7.18 5.85
C ASP A 26 -1.57 6.06 5.91
N LEU A 27 -1.53 5.09 4.97
CA LEU A 27 -2.39 3.91 5.02
C LEU A 27 -2.10 3.03 6.25
N GLU A 28 -0.84 2.85 6.65
CA GLU A 28 -0.48 2.12 7.88
C GLU A 28 -1.06 2.83 9.13
N LEU A 29 -0.97 4.16 9.17
CA LEU A 29 -1.54 4.95 10.26
C LEU A 29 -3.06 4.88 10.28
N SER A 30 -3.71 5.00 9.13
CA SER A 30 -5.17 4.87 8.99
C SER A 30 -5.66 3.47 9.41
N LEU A 31 -4.92 2.42 9.06
CA LEU A 31 -5.20 1.06 9.49
C LEU A 31 -5.06 0.90 11.01
N PHE A 32 -4.03 1.47 11.63
CA PHE A 32 -3.88 1.49 13.08
C PHE A 32 -5.09 2.17 13.74
N HIS A 33 -5.54 3.30 13.22
CA HIS A 33 -6.74 3.98 13.74
C HIS A 33 -7.99 3.11 13.63
N CYS A 34 -8.18 2.35 12.55
CA CYS A 34 -9.26 1.37 12.43
C CYS A 34 -9.21 0.33 13.56
N VAL A 35 -8.05 -0.28 13.80
CA VAL A 35 -7.89 -1.28 14.87
C VAL A 35 -8.24 -0.69 16.23
N ASN A 36 -7.79 0.54 16.49
CA ASN A 36 -7.99 1.21 17.78
C ASN A 36 -9.45 1.60 18.05
N VAL A 37 -10.30 1.69 17.02
CA VAL A 37 -11.74 1.93 17.20
C VAL A 37 -12.40 0.84 18.03
N THR A 38 -12.03 -0.42 17.81
CA THR A 38 -12.65 -1.58 18.45
C THR A 38 -11.91 -2.05 19.71
N ARG A 39 -10.87 -1.31 20.14
CA ARG A 39 -10.04 -1.63 21.32
C ARG A 39 -9.88 -0.42 22.23
N GLU A 40 -9.56 -0.69 23.50
CA GLU A 40 -9.31 0.35 24.50
C GLU A 40 -7.82 0.43 24.91
N ASP A 41 -7.00 -0.52 24.44
CA ASP A 41 -5.59 -0.65 24.79
C ASP A 41 -4.67 -0.04 23.73
N PHE A 42 -4.85 1.24 23.43
CA PHE A 42 -4.11 2.01 22.42
C PHE A 42 -2.60 1.74 22.45
N ASP A 43 -1.96 1.84 23.63
CA ASP A 43 -0.52 1.68 23.77
C ASP A 43 -0.05 0.27 23.37
N THR A 44 -0.83 -0.76 23.71
CA THR A 44 -0.53 -2.15 23.33
C THR A 44 -0.58 -2.34 21.82
N VAL A 45 -1.64 -1.85 21.18
CA VAL A 45 -1.82 -1.95 19.72
C VAL A 45 -0.71 -1.19 19.00
N TYR A 46 -0.45 0.07 19.42
CA TYR A 46 0.60 0.89 18.85
C TYR A 46 1.96 0.21 18.91
N LYS A 47 2.36 -0.25 20.10
CA LYS A 47 3.65 -0.93 20.29
C LYS A 47 3.73 -2.25 19.50
N ALA A 48 2.66 -3.03 19.46
CA ALA A 48 2.65 -4.30 18.74
C ALA A 48 2.81 -4.07 17.23
N MET A 49 2.07 -3.12 16.65
CA MET A 49 2.14 -2.83 15.22
C MET A 49 3.49 -2.19 14.84
N PHE A 50 3.88 -1.10 15.51
CA PHE A 50 5.05 -0.32 15.07
C PHE A 50 6.41 -0.80 15.58
N LYS A 51 6.45 -1.74 16.54
CA LYS A 51 7.67 -2.52 16.86
C LYS A 51 7.86 -3.73 15.95
N ALA A 52 6.82 -4.15 15.25
CA ALA A 52 6.94 -5.25 14.29
C ALA A 52 7.89 -4.85 13.16
N ARG A 53 8.87 -5.72 12.86
CA ARG A 53 9.77 -5.52 11.72
C ARG A 53 9.08 -5.97 10.45
N GLY A 54 9.05 -5.09 9.44
CA GLY A 54 8.45 -5.33 8.13
C GLY A 54 6.94 -4.99 8.09
N GLU A 55 6.56 -4.38 6.99
CA GLU A 55 5.21 -3.85 6.77
C GLU A 55 4.15 -4.96 6.71
N THR A 56 4.46 -6.11 6.11
CA THR A 56 3.57 -7.28 6.09
C THR A 56 3.15 -7.68 7.50
N ARG A 57 4.11 -7.70 8.43
CA ARG A 57 3.86 -8.10 9.82
C ARG A 57 3.01 -7.07 10.56
N ARG A 58 3.12 -5.77 10.22
CA ARG A 58 2.24 -4.72 10.77
C ARG A 58 0.79 -4.93 10.34
N ILE A 59 0.57 -5.26 9.06
CA ILE A 59 -0.77 -5.57 8.56
C ILE A 59 -1.33 -6.85 9.22
N ASP A 60 -0.51 -7.88 9.41
CA ASP A 60 -0.92 -9.12 10.08
C ASP A 60 -1.34 -8.84 11.54
N MET A 61 -0.58 -8.00 12.26
CA MET A 61 -0.94 -7.60 13.62
C MET A 61 -2.25 -6.79 13.64
N ALA A 62 -2.46 -5.89 12.68
CA ALA A 62 -3.71 -5.16 12.56
C ALA A 62 -4.89 -6.10 12.32
N ASP A 63 -4.71 -7.09 11.45
CA ASP A 63 -5.72 -8.10 11.15
C ASP A 63 -6.07 -8.95 12.39
N ILE A 64 -5.06 -9.45 13.10
CA ILE A 64 -5.24 -10.23 14.34
C ILE A 64 -6.02 -9.43 15.39
N PHE A 65 -5.67 -8.16 15.57
CA PHE A 65 -6.30 -7.32 16.59
C PHE A 65 -7.71 -6.84 16.22
N GLY A 66 -7.97 -6.60 14.93
CA GLY A 66 -9.22 -6.00 14.46
C GLY A 66 -10.28 -7.00 14.04
N ARG A 67 -9.92 -8.08 13.32
CA ARG A 67 -10.83 -8.96 12.60
C ARG A 67 -12.02 -9.42 13.45
N GLN A 68 -11.76 -10.07 14.57
CA GLN A 68 -12.83 -10.62 15.41
C GLN A 68 -13.76 -9.54 15.98
N ASN A 69 -13.20 -8.40 16.34
CA ASN A 69 -13.98 -7.30 16.90
C ASN A 69 -14.87 -6.63 15.83
N TYR A 70 -14.36 -6.45 14.61
CA TYR A 70 -15.16 -5.95 13.50
C TYR A 70 -16.27 -6.91 13.09
N HIS A 71 -16.05 -8.24 13.15
CA HIS A 71 -17.12 -9.22 12.96
C HIS A 71 -18.21 -9.09 14.02
N LYS A 72 -17.84 -8.91 15.30
CA LYS A 72 -18.81 -8.73 16.39
C LYS A 72 -19.74 -7.53 16.21
N ILE A 73 -19.25 -6.47 15.58
CA ILE A 73 -20.03 -5.25 15.32
C ILE A 73 -20.65 -5.22 13.92
N GLY A 74 -20.60 -6.33 13.16
CA GLY A 74 -21.23 -6.44 11.83
C GLY A 74 -20.46 -5.80 10.68
N LEU A 75 -19.21 -5.40 10.88
CA LEU A 75 -18.36 -4.75 9.88
C LEU A 75 -17.16 -5.63 9.45
N GLY A 76 -17.22 -6.94 9.68
CA GLY A 76 -16.13 -7.87 9.42
C GLY A 76 -15.69 -7.88 7.95
N THR A 77 -16.64 -7.98 7.03
CA THR A 77 -16.37 -7.99 5.58
C THR A 77 -15.66 -6.72 5.12
N GLN A 78 -16.10 -5.55 5.59
CA GLN A 78 -15.52 -4.26 5.22
C GLN A 78 -14.09 -4.11 5.75
N PHE A 79 -13.86 -4.59 6.97
CA PHE A 79 -12.50 -4.60 7.54
C PHE A 79 -11.57 -5.55 6.78
N GLU A 80 -12.04 -6.74 6.41
CA GLU A 80 -11.28 -7.68 5.58
C GLU A 80 -10.96 -7.11 4.19
N MET A 81 -11.90 -6.40 3.59
CA MET A 81 -11.65 -5.67 2.34
C MET A 81 -10.56 -4.60 2.53
N ALA A 82 -10.58 -3.85 3.62
CA ALA A 82 -9.57 -2.85 3.93
C ALA A 82 -8.18 -3.49 4.12
N ILE A 83 -8.07 -4.56 4.91
CA ILE A 83 -6.83 -5.33 5.07
C ILE A 83 -6.29 -5.81 3.71
N SER A 84 -7.16 -6.38 2.89
CA SER A 84 -6.79 -6.89 1.55
C SER A 84 -6.29 -5.76 0.65
N SER A 85 -6.93 -4.59 0.70
CA SER A 85 -6.55 -3.41 -0.09
C SER A 85 -5.21 -2.84 0.36
N VAL A 86 -4.95 -2.75 1.67
CA VAL A 86 -3.63 -2.32 2.20
C VAL A 86 -2.52 -3.30 1.79
N ARG A 87 -2.78 -4.61 1.80
CA ARG A 87 -1.81 -5.61 1.31
C ARG A 87 -1.48 -5.41 -0.17
N TYR A 88 -2.47 -5.04 -0.98
CA TYR A 88 -2.22 -4.74 -2.39
C TYR A 88 -1.41 -3.46 -2.57
N CYS A 89 -1.72 -2.39 -1.82
CA CYS A 89 -0.90 -1.18 -1.81
C CYS A 89 0.55 -1.46 -1.35
N LEU A 90 0.75 -2.39 -0.39
CA LEU A 90 2.08 -2.82 0.01
C LEU A 90 2.85 -3.49 -1.14
N LYS A 91 2.20 -4.32 -1.96
CA LYS A 91 2.85 -4.91 -3.15
C LYS A 91 3.36 -3.82 -4.09
N ILE A 92 2.51 -2.83 -4.42
CA ILE A 92 2.90 -1.70 -5.27
C ILE A 92 4.07 -0.93 -4.64
N ARG A 93 3.99 -0.61 -3.35
CA ARG A 93 5.06 0.10 -2.63
C ARG A 93 6.37 -0.67 -2.68
N ASN A 94 6.36 -1.97 -2.38
CA ASN A 94 7.56 -2.80 -2.39
C ASN A 94 8.15 -2.92 -3.78
N GLN A 95 7.30 -3.02 -4.80
CA GLN A 95 7.70 -2.99 -6.19
C GLN A 95 8.61 -1.80 -6.48
N TYR A 96 8.28 -0.60 -6.00
CA TYR A 96 9.03 0.62 -6.32
C TYR A 96 10.13 0.95 -5.33
N ALA A 97 10.04 0.49 -4.08
CA ALA A 97 11.03 0.78 -3.05
C ALA A 97 12.36 0.03 -3.26
N HIS A 98 12.33 -1.13 -3.93
CA HIS A 98 13.47 -2.04 -4.05
C HIS A 98 13.97 -2.22 -5.49
N CYS A 99 13.57 -1.33 -6.40
CA CYS A 99 14.01 -1.37 -7.80
C CYS A 99 15.22 -0.50 -8.06
N ILE A 100 15.93 -0.84 -9.14
CA ILE A 100 16.82 0.07 -9.84
C ILE A 100 16.08 0.66 -11.06
N TRP A 101 16.33 1.93 -11.37
CA TRP A 101 15.64 2.72 -12.38
C TRP A 101 16.60 3.28 -13.39
N TRP A 102 16.25 3.20 -14.69
CA TRP A 102 17.07 3.83 -15.75
C TRP A 102 16.24 4.15 -17.00
N ASP A 103 16.86 4.86 -17.92
CA ASP A 103 16.36 5.10 -19.28
C ASP A 103 17.08 4.11 -20.22
N ASP A 104 16.36 3.21 -20.81
CA ASP A 104 16.85 2.25 -21.81
C ASP A 104 16.53 2.68 -23.24
N TYR A 105 16.00 3.91 -23.38
CA TYR A 105 15.58 4.50 -24.66
C TYR A 105 14.35 3.86 -25.31
N SER A 106 13.62 3.00 -24.60
CA SER A 106 12.35 2.43 -25.08
C SER A 106 11.20 3.45 -25.17
N GLY A 107 11.34 4.59 -24.49
CA GLY A 107 10.29 5.60 -24.36
C GLY A 107 9.54 5.56 -23.05
N ASN A 108 9.64 4.48 -22.29
CA ASN A 108 9.06 4.31 -20.96
C ASN A 108 10.16 4.26 -19.89
N LEU A 109 9.78 4.48 -18.63
CA LEU A 109 10.69 4.34 -17.51
C LEU A 109 10.96 2.85 -17.27
N ALA A 110 12.24 2.46 -17.41
CA ALA A 110 12.67 1.07 -17.18
C ALA A 110 13.04 0.86 -15.71
N PHE A 111 12.73 -0.33 -15.19
CA PHE A 111 13.11 -0.75 -13.85
C PHE A 111 13.36 -2.27 -13.76
N ALA A 112 14.05 -2.70 -12.72
CA ALA A 112 14.26 -4.11 -12.41
C ALA A 112 14.40 -4.34 -10.91
N TYR A 113 14.06 -5.55 -10.49
CA TYR A 113 14.17 -6.00 -9.10
C TYR A 113 15.46 -6.78 -8.90
N LEU A 114 16.31 -6.34 -8.00
CA LEU A 114 17.51 -7.12 -7.65
C LEU A 114 17.14 -8.40 -6.87
N GLU A 115 16.07 -8.36 -6.11
CA GLU A 115 15.58 -9.51 -5.33
C GLU A 115 15.09 -10.63 -6.24
N GLU A 116 14.56 -10.32 -7.43
CA GLU A 116 14.12 -11.33 -8.41
C GLU A 116 15.25 -12.26 -8.85
N ILE A 117 16.47 -11.74 -8.98
CA ILE A 117 17.63 -12.57 -9.29
C ILE A 117 18.02 -13.44 -8.09
N ALA A 118 17.96 -12.90 -6.87
CA ALA A 118 18.32 -13.61 -5.66
C ALA A 118 17.38 -14.79 -5.36
N ASP A 119 16.10 -14.67 -5.78
CA ASP A 119 15.09 -15.71 -5.62
C ASP A 119 15.20 -16.82 -6.67
N LYS A 120 15.92 -16.59 -7.78
CA LYS A 120 16.15 -17.63 -8.79
C LYS A 120 17.11 -18.71 -8.25
N ASN A 121 16.68 -19.98 -8.27
CA ASN A 121 17.51 -21.14 -7.89
C ASN A 121 18.66 -21.41 -8.89
N SER A 122 19.02 -20.47 -9.73
CA SER A 122 20.07 -20.54 -10.74
C SER A 122 21.28 -19.69 -10.31
N ILE A 123 22.47 -20.13 -10.72
CA ILE A 123 23.68 -19.34 -10.52
C ILE A 123 23.58 -18.06 -11.36
N VAL A 124 23.50 -16.92 -10.69
CA VAL A 124 23.54 -15.61 -11.35
C VAL A 124 24.93 -15.35 -11.86
N LYS A 125 25.09 -15.22 -13.17
CA LYS A 125 26.39 -14.97 -13.82
C LYS A 125 26.58 -13.53 -14.25
N ASP A 126 25.47 -12.81 -14.56
CA ASP A 126 25.51 -11.44 -15.05
C ASP A 126 24.22 -10.72 -14.66
N LEU A 127 24.29 -9.39 -14.51
CA LEU A 127 23.11 -8.51 -14.35
C LEU A 127 22.20 -8.51 -15.62
N LYS A 128 22.66 -9.07 -16.72
CA LYS A 128 21.84 -9.31 -17.93
C LYS A 128 20.71 -10.31 -17.70
N ASP A 129 20.78 -11.10 -16.62
CA ASP A 129 19.72 -12.05 -16.22
C ASP A 129 18.54 -11.33 -15.53
N LEU A 130 18.62 -10.01 -15.30
CA LEU A 130 17.50 -9.20 -14.78
C LEU A 130 16.38 -9.13 -15.82
N THR A 131 15.16 -9.39 -15.37
CA THR A 131 13.97 -9.04 -16.14
C THR A 131 13.79 -7.52 -16.11
N ILE A 132 13.74 -6.90 -17.29
CA ILE A 132 13.53 -5.47 -17.44
C ILE A 132 12.03 -5.22 -17.58
N HIS A 133 11.52 -4.39 -16.72
CA HIS A 133 10.13 -3.96 -16.73
C HIS A 133 10.04 -2.49 -17.15
N HIS A 134 8.90 -2.13 -17.71
CA HIS A 134 8.61 -0.75 -18.13
C HIS A 134 7.33 -0.27 -17.47
N ILE A 135 7.28 1.00 -17.14
CA ILE A 135 6.07 1.61 -16.59
C ILE A 135 5.83 2.97 -17.21
N ASP A 136 4.56 3.29 -17.39
CA ASP A 136 4.08 4.57 -17.89
C ASP A 136 3.29 5.35 -16.82
N VAL A 137 3.07 6.63 -17.09
CA VAL A 137 2.26 7.51 -16.22
C VAL A 137 0.85 6.99 -16.05
N HIS A 138 0.25 6.38 -17.08
CA HIS A 138 -1.13 5.92 -17.02
C HIS A 138 -1.30 4.81 -15.98
N THR A 139 -0.45 3.80 -15.99
CA THR A 139 -0.44 2.72 -15.00
C THR A 139 -0.19 3.25 -13.59
N LEU A 140 0.76 4.19 -13.44
CA LEU A 140 1.05 4.81 -12.14
C LEU A 140 -0.16 5.60 -11.60
N VAL A 141 -0.88 6.34 -12.43
CA VAL A 141 -2.11 7.05 -12.03
C VAL A 141 -3.20 6.07 -11.59
N GLN A 142 -3.36 4.95 -12.28
CA GLN A 142 -4.32 3.91 -11.89
C GLN A 142 -3.96 3.28 -10.53
N GLN A 143 -2.69 3.08 -10.26
CA GLN A 143 -2.22 2.62 -8.95
C GLN A 143 -2.46 3.68 -7.87
N GLU A 144 -2.25 4.96 -8.15
CA GLU A 144 -2.56 6.08 -7.24
C GLU A 144 -4.06 6.11 -6.90
N GLN A 145 -4.95 5.93 -7.87
CA GLN A 145 -6.40 5.79 -7.62
C GLN A 145 -6.74 4.62 -6.69
N TYR A 146 -5.97 3.54 -6.74
CA TYR A 146 -6.16 2.42 -5.83
C TYR A 146 -5.74 2.77 -4.39
N PHE A 147 -4.69 3.58 -4.22
CA PHE A 147 -4.32 4.11 -2.91
C PHE A 147 -5.39 5.03 -2.34
N GLU A 148 -5.96 5.93 -3.16
CA GLU A 148 -7.07 6.82 -2.78
C GLU A 148 -8.31 6.01 -2.36
N TYR A 149 -8.65 4.96 -3.12
CA TYR A 149 -9.72 4.03 -2.75
C TYR A 149 -9.44 3.38 -1.39
N THR A 150 -8.23 2.90 -1.17
CA THR A 150 -7.84 2.21 0.08
C THR A 150 -7.93 3.15 1.28
N ASP A 151 -7.45 4.39 1.14
CA ASP A 151 -7.56 5.41 2.19
C ASP A 151 -9.02 5.75 2.50
N SER A 152 -9.84 5.97 1.47
CA SER A 152 -11.28 6.20 1.60
C SER A 152 -12.00 5.04 2.30
N LEU A 153 -11.64 3.80 1.98
CA LEU A 153 -12.20 2.61 2.62
C LEU A 153 -11.81 2.52 4.10
N LEU A 154 -10.54 2.79 4.44
CA LEU A 154 -10.08 2.83 5.83
C LEU A 154 -10.77 3.94 6.61
N ALA A 155 -10.90 5.13 6.04
CA ALA A 155 -11.62 6.25 6.64
C ALA A 155 -13.09 5.88 6.92
N TRP A 156 -13.76 5.22 5.97
CA TRP A 156 -15.12 4.76 6.13
C TRP A 156 -15.25 3.67 7.22
N VAL A 157 -14.36 2.68 7.23
CA VAL A 157 -14.33 1.62 8.25
C VAL A 157 -14.10 2.20 9.64
N ASN A 158 -13.22 3.19 9.76
CA ASN A 158 -12.98 3.90 11.03
C ASN A 158 -14.24 4.66 11.48
N PHE A 159 -14.85 5.44 10.58
CA PHE A 159 -16.03 6.24 10.87
C PHE A 159 -17.21 5.35 11.30
N GLU A 160 -17.54 4.35 10.51
CA GLU A 160 -18.66 3.45 10.76
C GLU A 160 -18.42 2.58 12.00
N GLY A 161 -17.18 2.12 12.19
CA GLY A 161 -16.76 1.42 13.39
C GLY A 161 -16.99 2.24 14.66
N ARG A 162 -16.64 3.55 14.66
CA ARG A 162 -16.92 4.46 15.78
C ARG A 162 -18.41 4.62 16.02
N ARG A 163 -19.19 4.81 14.96
CA ARG A 163 -20.64 4.97 15.03
C ARG A 163 -21.29 3.75 15.68
N VAL A 164 -20.95 2.53 15.23
CA VAL A 164 -21.54 1.29 15.75
C VAL A 164 -21.04 0.99 17.17
N ALA A 165 -19.76 1.32 17.49
CA ALA A 165 -19.20 1.14 18.83
C ALA A 165 -19.65 2.22 19.83
N GLY A 166 -20.50 3.18 19.43
CA GLY A 166 -20.95 4.29 20.29
C GLY A 166 -19.82 5.24 20.74
N LYS A 167 -18.68 5.26 20.01
CA LYS A 167 -17.57 6.15 20.31
C LYS A 167 -17.81 7.52 19.68
N PRO A 168 -17.42 8.61 20.35
CA PRO A 168 -17.61 9.95 19.78
C PRO A 168 -16.85 10.06 18.45
N SER A 169 -17.57 10.45 17.41
CA SER A 169 -16.98 10.99 16.19
C SER A 169 -16.76 12.48 16.37
N THR A 170 -15.76 13.03 15.70
CA THR A 170 -15.58 14.51 15.69
C THR A 170 -16.84 15.13 15.06
N PRO A 171 -17.58 16.02 15.76
CA PRO A 171 -18.92 16.46 15.34
C PRO A 171 -19.01 17.16 13.99
N GLN A 172 -17.90 17.38 13.30
CA GLN A 172 -17.81 18.22 12.10
C GLN A 172 -17.32 17.47 10.85
N GLN A 173 -17.04 16.16 10.92
CA GLN A 173 -16.64 15.42 9.73
C GLN A 173 -17.85 14.75 9.08
N PRO A 174 -18.17 15.08 7.82
CA PRO A 174 -19.14 14.31 7.06
C PRO A 174 -18.68 12.85 6.94
N ALA A 175 -19.64 11.94 6.81
CA ALA A 175 -19.31 10.55 6.56
C ALA A 175 -18.37 10.43 5.34
N PRO A 176 -17.26 9.70 5.44
CA PRO A 176 -16.35 9.53 4.32
C PRO A 176 -17.09 8.93 3.14
N ARG A 177 -16.82 9.44 1.93
CA ARG A 177 -17.40 8.90 0.72
C ARG A 177 -16.78 7.53 0.44
N GLN A 178 -17.62 6.51 0.24
CA GLN A 178 -17.12 5.25 -0.31
C GLN A 178 -16.84 5.44 -1.81
N LEU A 179 -15.63 5.16 -2.21
CA LEU A 179 -15.25 5.08 -3.61
C LEU A 179 -15.55 3.67 -4.15
N GLU A 180 -15.82 3.59 -5.44
CA GLU A 180 -15.87 2.31 -6.12
C GLU A 180 -14.45 1.73 -6.20
N ARG A 181 -14.34 0.39 -6.01
CA ARG A 181 -13.04 -0.27 -6.06
C ARG A 181 -12.48 -0.24 -7.49
N PRO A 182 -11.32 0.38 -7.72
CA PRO A 182 -10.69 0.34 -9.03
C PRO A 182 -10.24 -1.08 -9.39
N PRO A 183 -10.03 -1.39 -10.67
CA PRO A 183 -9.33 -2.59 -11.11
C PRO A 183 -7.93 -2.70 -10.49
N LEU A 184 -7.40 -3.91 -10.43
CA LEU A 184 -6.02 -4.14 -9.99
C LEU A 184 -5.07 -3.88 -11.16
N TYR A 185 -4.20 -2.90 -11.00
CA TYR A 185 -3.18 -2.55 -11.99
C TYR A 185 -1.80 -2.91 -11.44
N MET A 186 -1.39 -4.13 -11.69
CA MET A 186 -0.01 -4.54 -11.52
C MET A 186 0.64 -4.54 -12.90
N HIS A 187 1.91 -4.25 -12.88
CA HIS A 187 2.79 -4.55 -13.97
C HIS A 187 2.78 -6.07 -14.17
N ASP A 188 2.27 -6.55 -15.30
CA ASP A 188 2.22 -7.97 -15.59
C ASP A 188 3.65 -8.49 -15.78
N ASN A 189 4.01 -9.52 -15.03
CA ASN A 189 5.16 -10.34 -15.32
C ASN A 189 4.74 -11.25 -16.48
N GLU A 190 4.86 -10.76 -17.73
CA GLU A 190 4.83 -11.62 -18.90
C GLU A 190 6.09 -12.49 -19.03
#